data_ea717f5014b907e91d218ce4816db6a4
#
_entry.id   ea717f5014b907e91d218ce4816db6a4
#
_cell.length_a   1.000
_cell.length_b   1.000
_cell.length_c   1.000
_cell.angle_alpha   90.00
_cell.angle_beta   90.00
_cell.angle_gamma   90.00
#
_symmetry.space_group_name_H-M   'P 1'
#
loop_
_entity.id
_entity.type
_entity.pdbx_description
1 polymer ?
#
loop_
_entity_poly.entity_id
_entity_poly.type
_entity_poly.pdbx_seq_one_letter_code
_entity_poly.pdbx_strand_id
1 'polypeptide(L)'
;MKDILDKGLFHPFSEGNMRDAMTRQVGSPRYLEKMYNKIAGRREVMKIMADLHLDAMVYPHQQQLVCKIGSNQLQRNGVLCSSTGFPSICVPAGFAPSPEAPIGVPVGMEIIGRPWSEPVLIEIAYSFEQHSHFRKMPVSTPALED
;
A
#
# COMPACT_ATOMS: atom_id res chain seq x y z
N MET A 1 16.66 -16.42 4.97
CA MET A 1 16.26 -15.67 6.18
C MET A 1 17.21 -15.95 7.35
N LYS A 2 17.53 -17.21 7.68
CA LYS A 2 18.47 -17.55 8.75
C LYS A 2 19.80 -16.79 8.63
N ASP A 3 20.44 -16.83 7.47
CA ASP A 3 21.73 -16.15 7.23
C ASP A 3 21.66 -14.61 7.45
N ILE A 4 20.51 -14.00 7.17
CA ILE A 4 20.29 -12.56 7.40
C ILE A 4 20.23 -12.29 8.91
N LEU A 5 19.51 -13.14 9.65
CA LEU A 5 19.40 -13.05 11.11
C LEU A 5 20.75 -13.29 11.79
N ASP A 6 21.48 -14.33 11.36
CA ASP A 6 22.79 -14.70 11.93
C ASP A 6 23.85 -13.61 11.69
N LYS A 7 23.76 -12.90 10.57
CA LYS A 7 24.67 -11.79 10.21
C LYS A 7 24.24 -10.42 10.73
N GLY A 8 23.06 -10.31 11.34
CA GLY A 8 22.52 -9.02 11.79
C GLY A 8 22.22 -8.02 10.66
N LEU A 9 22.01 -8.49 9.43
CA LEU A 9 21.79 -7.67 8.23
C LEU A 9 20.32 -7.27 8.08
N PHE A 10 19.73 -6.69 9.11
CA PHE A 10 18.34 -6.26 9.12
C PHE A 10 18.16 -5.03 10.02
N HIS A 11 17.11 -4.28 9.76
CA HIS A 11 16.72 -3.19 10.65
C HIS A 11 16.14 -3.79 11.95
N PRO A 12 16.53 -3.33 13.16
CA PRO A 12 16.07 -3.88 14.45
C PRO A 12 14.55 -4.03 14.56
N PHE A 13 13.80 -3.11 13.98
CA PHE A 13 12.34 -3.15 13.93
C PHE A 13 11.76 -4.41 13.24
N SER A 14 12.51 -5.01 12.32
CA SER A 14 12.07 -6.18 11.56
C SER A 14 12.43 -7.52 12.23
N GLU A 15 13.27 -7.51 13.26
CA GLU A 15 13.81 -8.72 13.87
C GLU A 15 12.71 -9.66 14.40
N GLY A 16 11.77 -9.11 15.17
CA GLY A 16 10.68 -9.90 15.75
C GLY A 16 9.84 -10.63 14.69
N ASN A 17 9.49 -9.93 13.60
CA ASN A 17 8.74 -10.52 12.49
C ASN A 17 9.54 -11.59 11.75
N MET A 18 10.85 -11.39 11.56
CA MET A 18 11.72 -12.36 10.89
C MET A 18 11.90 -13.62 11.74
N ARG A 19 12.10 -13.48 13.05
CA ARG A 19 12.20 -14.63 13.98
C ARG A 19 10.88 -15.40 14.06
N ASP A 20 9.73 -14.71 14.16
CA ASP A 20 8.42 -15.35 14.13
C ASP A 20 8.18 -16.10 12.80
N ALA A 21 8.58 -15.52 11.67
CA ALA A 21 8.48 -16.20 10.38
C ALA A 21 9.29 -17.50 10.30
N MET A 22 10.44 -17.59 10.99
CA MET A 22 11.25 -18.80 11.06
C MET A 22 10.58 -19.96 11.81
N THR A 23 9.62 -19.66 12.69
CA THR A 23 8.87 -20.68 13.43
C THR A 23 7.69 -21.24 12.65
N ARG A 24 7.34 -20.60 11.53
CA ARG A 24 6.16 -20.97 10.74
C ARG A 24 6.51 -22.07 9.73
N GLN A 25 5.60 -23.04 9.58
CA GLN A 25 5.75 -24.14 8.62
C GLN A 25 4.72 -24.04 7.51
N VAL A 26 5.18 -24.20 6.27
CA VAL A 26 4.32 -24.37 5.09
C VAL A 26 3.51 -25.66 5.26
N GLY A 27 2.21 -25.58 4.93
CA GLY A 27 1.30 -26.72 5.08
C GLY A 27 0.74 -26.94 6.49
N SER A 28 1.18 -26.18 7.51
CA SER A 28 0.56 -26.23 8.83
C SER A 28 -0.92 -25.79 8.79
N PRO A 29 -1.77 -26.21 9.76
CA PRO A 29 -3.17 -25.76 9.80
C PRO A 29 -3.32 -24.24 9.73
N ARG A 30 -2.47 -23.50 10.44
CA ARG A 30 -2.43 -22.02 10.41
C ARG A 30 -2.07 -21.47 9.03
N TYR A 31 -1.14 -22.12 8.32
CA TYR A 31 -0.79 -21.73 6.95
C TYR A 31 -1.97 -21.94 6.00
N LEU A 32 -2.62 -23.10 6.05
CA LEU A 32 -3.77 -23.43 5.21
C LEU A 32 -4.95 -22.50 5.47
N GLU A 33 -5.23 -22.18 6.74
CA GLU A 33 -6.24 -21.19 7.12
C GLU A 33 -5.97 -19.82 6.48
N LYS A 34 -4.72 -19.33 6.54
CA LYS A 34 -4.34 -18.06 5.91
C LYS A 34 -4.49 -18.09 4.40
N MET A 35 -4.12 -19.20 3.77
CA MET A 35 -4.32 -19.37 2.32
C MET A 35 -5.80 -19.40 1.96
N TYR A 36 -6.63 -20.09 2.73
CA TYR A 36 -8.08 -20.08 2.54
C TYR A 36 -8.67 -18.67 2.67
N ASN A 37 -8.32 -17.95 3.72
CA ASN A 37 -8.80 -16.58 3.96
C ASN A 37 -8.37 -15.63 2.84
N LYS A 38 -7.17 -15.80 2.27
CA LYS A 38 -6.72 -15.05 1.10
C LYS A 38 -7.61 -15.30 -0.11
N ILE A 39 -7.94 -16.57 -0.38
CA ILE A 39 -8.81 -16.95 -1.51
C ILE A 39 -10.24 -16.43 -1.30
N ALA A 40 -10.77 -16.58 -0.08
CA ALA A 40 -12.10 -16.07 0.27
C ALA A 40 -12.19 -14.55 0.12
N GLY A 41 -11.25 -13.80 0.68
CA GLY A 41 -11.19 -12.35 0.56
C GLY A 41 -11.08 -11.88 -0.90
N ARG A 42 -10.28 -12.57 -1.72
CA ARG A 42 -10.19 -12.30 -3.16
C ARG A 42 -11.55 -12.46 -3.87
N ARG A 43 -12.29 -13.53 -3.53
CA ARG A 43 -13.63 -13.78 -4.11
C ARG A 43 -14.62 -12.70 -3.70
N GLU A 44 -14.62 -12.30 -2.43
CA GLU A 44 -15.52 -11.23 -1.94
C GLU A 44 -15.26 -9.90 -2.64
N VAL A 45 -14.01 -9.48 -2.79
CA VAL A 45 -13.67 -8.26 -3.52
C VAL A 45 -14.12 -8.35 -4.97
N MET A 46 -13.87 -9.48 -5.65
CA MET A 46 -14.34 -9.69 -7.03
C MET A 46 -15.86 -9.62 -7.14
N LYS A 47 -16.58 -10.21 -6.17
CA LYS A 47 -18.04 -10.17 -6.11
C LYS A 47 -18.55 -8.74 -5.98
N ILE A 48 -18.00 -7.96 -5.04
CA ILE A 48 -18.37 -6.55 -4.86
C ILE A 48 -18.15 -5.74 -6.15
N MET A 49 -16.99 -5.90 -6.77
CA MET A 49 -16.68 -5.21 -8.03
C MET A 49 -17.63 -5.60 -9.18
N ALA A 50 -18.06 -6.88 -9.21
CA ALA A 50 -19.02 -7.36 -10.22
C ALA A 50 -20.43 -6.85 -9.95
N ASP A 51 -20.92 -7.00 -8.71
CA ASP A 51 -22.28 -6.62 -8.33
C ASP A 51 -22.53 -5.10 -8.52
N LEU A 52 -21.50 -4.29 -8.28
CA LEU A 52 -21.55 -2.83 -8.40
C LEU A 52 -21.01 -2.32 -9.75
N HIS A 53 -20.68 -3.19 -10.69
CA HIS A 53 -20.11 -2.85 -12.01
C HIS A 53 -18.90 -1.92 -11.94
N LEU A 54 -17.99 -2.14 -10.96
CA LEU A 54 -16.81 -1.29 -10.75
C LEU A 54 -15.64 -1.73 -11.64
N ASP A 55 -14.99 -0.78 -12.28
CA ASP A 55 -13.70 -0.98 -12.96
C ASP A 55 -12.53 -0.93 -11.97
N ALA A 56 -12.64 -0.08 -10.96
CA ALA A 56 -11.66 0.05 -9.88
C ALA A 56 -12.33 0.50 -8.56
N MET A 57 -11.63 0.34 -7.45
CA MET A 57 -12.00 0.92 -6.16
C MET A 57 -10.89 1.87 -5.71
N VAL A 58 -11.27 2.98 -5.09
CA VAL A 58 -10.33 4.00 -4.61
C VAL A 58 -10.48 4.19 -3.11
N TYR A 59 -9.37 4.38 -2.41
CA TYR A 59 -9.37 4.65 -0.98
C TYR A 59 -8.06 5.33 -0.56
N PRO A 60 -8.04 6.06 0.58
CA PRO A 60 -6.80 6.59 1.11
C PRO A 60 -5.89 5.44 1.52
N HIS A 61 -4.63 5.47 1.09
CA HIS A 61 -3.63 4.43 1.42
C HIS A 61 -3.42 4.30 2.94
N GLN A 62 -3.57 5.39 3.68
CA GLN A 62 -3.46 5.46 5.14
C GLN A 62 -4.74 6.07 5.73
N GLN A 63 -5.13 5.63 6.92
CA GLN A 63 -6.25 6.22 7.68
C GLN A 63 -5.83 7.42 8.53
N GLN A 64 -4.53 7.66 8.64
CA GLN A 64 -3.95 8.80 9.35
C GLN A 64 -2.71 9.30 8.63
N LEU A 65 -2.30 10.52 8.91
CA LEU A 65 -1.10 11.12 8.34
C LEU A 65 0.15 10.31 8.70
N VAL A 66 1.21 10.49 7.93
CA VAL A 66 2.50 9.82 8.20
C VAL A 66 2.96 10.08 9.63
N CYS A 67 3.42 9.03 10.29
CA CYS A 67 3.93 9.12 11.65
C CYS A 67 5.29 9.84 11.71
N LYS A 68 5.64 10.33 12.90
CA LYS A 68 6.99 10.88 13.15
C LYS A 68 8.06 9.79 12.99
N ILE A 69 9.26 10.20 12.59
CA ILE A 69 10.42 9.31 12.49
C ILE A 69 10.64 8.61 13.84
N GLY A 70 10.81 7.29 13.80
CA GLY A 70 10.95 6.44 14.99
C GLY A 70 9.64 5.94 15.61
N SER A 71 8.48 6.40 15.13
CA SER A 71 7.17 5.90 15.56
C SER A 71 6.61 4.85 14.59
N ASN A 72 5.63 4.08 15.04
CA ASN A 72 4.94 3.09 14.21
C ASN A 72 3.84 3.73 13.36
N GLN A 73 3.85 3.47 12.06
CA GLN A 73 2.73 3.78 11.21
C GLN A 73 1.61 2.75 11.43
N LEU A 74 0.56 3.15 12.12
CA LEU A 74 -0.64 2.35 12.35
C LEU A 74 -1.71 2.64 11.29
N GLN A 75 -2.80 1.87 11.31
CA GLN A 75 -4.01 2.12 10.52
C GLN A 75 -3.72 2.26 9.01
N ARG A 76 -3.11 1.21 8.44
CA ARG A 76 -2.85 1.12 7.01
C ARG A 76 -4.02 0.48 6.28
N ASN A 77 -4.44 1.07 5.17
CA ASN A 77 -5.43 0.49 4.25
C ASN A 77 -4.77 -0.36 3.15
N GLY A 78 -3.52 -0.09 2.80
CA GLY A 78 -2.77 -0.76 1.72
C GLY A 78 -2.53 -2.26 1.89
N VAL A 79 -3.25 -2.91 2.82
CA VAL A 79 -3.22 -4.36 3.00
C VAL A 79 -4.16 -5.10 2.05
N LEU A 80 -5.12 -4.40 1.41
CA LEU A 80 -6.11 -5.04 0.56
C LEU A 80 -5.47 -5.63 -0.71
N CYS A 81 -4.66 -4.86 -1.43
CA CYS A 81 -3.94 -5.33 -2.61
C CYS A 81 -2.98 -6.48 -2.28
N SER A 82 -2.19 -6.37 -1.19
CA SER A 82 -1.27 -7.43 -0.77
C SER A 82 -1.98 -8.70 -0.32
N SER A 83 -3.16 -8.57 0.31
CA SER A 83 -3.96 -9.71 0.77
C SER A 83 -4.65 -10.43 -0.37
N THR A 84 -5.15 -9.71 -1.37
CA THR A 84 -5.86 -10.27 -2.52
C THR A 84 -4.93 -10.64 -3.67
N GLY A 85 -3.79 -9.97 -3.79
CA GLY A 85 -2.90 -10.07 -4.95
C GLY A 85 -3.49 -9.38 -6.19
N PHE A 86 -4.34 -8.39 -5.99
CA PHE A 86 -4.85 -7.55 -7.06
C PHE A 86 -3.87 -6.43 -7.37
N PRO A 87 -3.80 -5.97 -8.64
CA PRO A 87 -2.99 -4.84 -9.00
C PRO A 87 -3.52 -3.56 -8.35
N SER A 88 -2.62 -2.70 -7.93
CA SER A 88 -2.96 -1.36 -7.44
C SER A 88 -1.92 -0.33 -7.86
N ILE A 89 -2.33 0.91 -7.96
CA ILE A 89 -1.49 2.07 -8.22
C ILE A 89 -1.81 3.16 -7.19
N CYS A 90 -0.79 3.86 -6.73
CA CYS A 90 -0.97 4.97 -5.81
C CYS A 90 -0.65 6.29 -6.50
N VAL A 91 -1.53 7.27 -6.36
CA VAL A 91 -1.38 8.61 -6.94
C VAL A 91 -1.42 9.68 -5.84
N PRO A 92 -0.74 10.83 -6.03
CA PRO A 92 -0.87 11.96 -5.12
C PRO A 92 -2.30 12.49 -5.07
N ALA A 93 -2.89 12.56 -3.88
CA ALA A 93 -4.27 13.03 -3.68
C ALA A 93 -4.34 14.41 -3.01
N GLY A 94 -3.21 15.07 -2.82
CA GLY A 94 -3.12 16.41 -2.23
C GLY A 94 -2.27 16.45 -0.97
N PHE A 95 -2.48 17.50 -0.19
CA PHE A 95 -1.75 17.75 1.05
C PHE A 95 -2.74 18.03 2.19
N ALA A 96 -2.64 17.29 3.26
CA ALA A 96 -3.41 17.53 4.48
C ALA A 96 -2.73 18.60 5.33
N PRO A 97 -3.48 19.58 5.89
CA PRO A 97 -2.91 20.57 6.79
C PRO A 97 -2.38 19.91 8.07
N SER A 98 -1.23 20.38 8.54
CA SER A 98 -0.65 19.94 9.80
C SER A 98 0.15 21.10 10.42
N PRO A 99 0.02 21.35 11.73
CA PRO A 99 0.80 22.37 12.42
C PRO A 99 2.31 22.14 12.33
N GLU A 100 2.74 20.89 12.21
CA GLU A 100 4.14 20.49 12.16
C GLU A 100 4.72 20.46 10.73
N ALA A 101 3.88 20.66 9.70
CA ALA A 101 4.26 20.67 8.30
C ALA A 101 3.66 21.90 7.60
N PRO A 102 4.37 23.04 7.52
CA PRO A 102 3.84 24.29 6.97
C PRO A 102 3.33 24.19 5.53
N ILE A 103 3.90 23.30 4.72
CA ILE A 103 3.45 23.04 3.34
C ILE A 103 2.38 21.93 3.26
N GLY A 104 1.98 21.37 4.41
CA GLY A 104 1.10 20.22 4.52
C GLY A 104 1.83 18.87 4.41
N VAL A 105 1.11 17.81 4.76
CA VAL A 105 1.59 16.42 4.66
C VAL A 105 1.01 15.79 3.41
N PRO A 106 1.83 15.25 2.49
CA PRO A 106 1.32 14.63 1.27
C PRO A 106 0.45 13.41 1.60
N VAL A 107 -0.65 13.26 0.87
CA VAL A 107 -1.61 12.16 0.99
C VAL A 107 -1.66 11.40 -0.32
N GLY A 108 -1.58 10.07 -0.25
CA GLY A 108 -1.74 9.18 -1.39
C GLY A 108 -3.15 8.57 -1.44
N MET A 109 -3.67 8.41 -2.64
CA MET A 109 -4.87 7.63 -2.95
C MET A 109 -4.45 6.34 -3.64
N GLU A 110 -4.89 5.21 -3.14
CA GLU A 110 -4.69 3.92 -3.78
C GLU A 110 -5.90 3.58 -4.65
N ILE A 111 -5.62 3.12 -5.86
CA ILE A 111 -6.58 2.65 -6.84
C ILE A 111 -6.31 1.18 -7.05
N ILE A 112 -7.24 0.30 -6.70
CA ILE A 112 -7.13 -1.15 -6.86
C ILE A 112 -8.06 -1.63 -7.96
N GLY A 113 -7.57 -2.50 -8.83
CA GLY A 113 -8.31 -3.05 -9.96
C GLY A 113 -8.53 -4.55 -9.85
N ARG A 114 -9.19 -5.11 -10.85
CA ARG A 114 -9.34 -6.57 -11.02
C ARG A 114 -7.99 -7.21 -11.39
N PRO A 115 -7.81 -8.50 -11.20
CA PRO A 115 -6.63 -9.20 -11.73
C PRO A 115 -6.41 -8.87 -13.21
N TRP A 116 -5.16 -8.54 -13.57
CA TRP A 116 -4.75 -8.24 -14.95
C TRP A 116 -5.36 -6.97 -15.55
N SER A 117 -5.81 -6.01 -14.70
CA SER A 117 -6.35 -4.72 -15.14
C SER A 117 -5.34 -3.57 -15.03
N GLU A 118 -4.06 -3.84 -15.02
CA GLU A 118 -3.00 -2.83 -14.94
C GLU A 118 -3.15 -1.71 -15.98
N PRO A 119 -3.49 -1.98 -17.25
CA PRO A 119 -3.71 -0.91 -18.23
C PRO A 119 -4.84 0.05 -17.84
N VAL A 120 -5.96 -0.48 -17.32
CA VAL A 120 -7.08 0.32 -16.85
C VAL A 120 -6.68 1.20 -15.66
N LEU A 121 -5.90 0.65 -14.72
CA LEU A 121 -5.41 1.42 -13.59
C LEU A 121 -4.47 2.56 -14.00
N ILE A 122 -3.61 2.33 -14.98
CA ILE A 122 -2.72 3.38 -15.52
C ILE A 122 -3.55 4.48 -16.18
N GLU A 123 -4.57 4.13 -16.95
CA GLU A 123 -5.46 5.09 -17.60
C GLU A 123 -6.22 5.96 -16.59
N ILE A 124 -6.80 5.33 -15.54
CA ILE A 124 -7.48 6.05 -14.45
C ILE A 124 -6.50 6.95 -13.70
N ALA A 125 -5.33 6.44 -13.33
CA ALA A 125 -4.31 7.18 -12.62
C ALA A 125 -3.80 8.38 -13.42
N TYR A 126 -3.51 8.19 -14.70
CA TYR A 126 -3.10 9.24 -15.62
C TYR A 126 -4.18 10.33 -15.74
N SER A 127 -5.43 9.94 -15.97
CA SER A 127 -6.55 10.87 -16.06
C SER A 127 -6.71 11.68 -14.77
N PHE A 128 -6.58 11.04 -13.61
CA PHE A 128 -6.63 11.71 -12.33
C PHE A 128 -5.48 12.72 -12.15
N GLU A 129 -4.25 12.34 -12.47
CA GLU A 129 -3.09 13.25 -12.35
C GLU A 129 -3.20 14.45 -13.29
N GLN A 130 -3.67 14.24 -14.53
CA GLN A 130 -3.87 15.34 -15.50
C GLN A 130 -4.93 16.36 -15.06
N HIS A 131 -5.91 15.94 -14.26
CA HIS A 131 -6.94 16.84 -13.75
C HIS A 131 -6.58 17.48 -12.41
N SER A 132 -5.95 16.73 -11.52
CA SER A 132 -5.74 17.17 -10.14
C SER A 132 -4.49 18.02 -9.95
N HIS A 133 -3.41 17.73 -10.66
CA HIS A 133 -2.10 18.36 -10.53
C HIS A 133 -1.60 18.44 -9.06
N PHE A 134 -1.96 17.45 -8.24
CA PHE A 134 -1.64 17.44 -6.81
C PHE A 134 -0.16 17.15 -6.51
N ARG A 135 0.57 16.57 -7.48
CA ARG A 135 2.00 16.33 -7.31
C ARG A 135 2.76 17.64 -7.28
N LYS A 136 3.52 17.86 -6.19
CA LYS A 136 4.43 19.01 -6.05
C LYS A 136 5.84 18.50 -5.79
N MET A 137 6.82 19.15 -6.41
CA MET A 137 8.22 18.85 -6.16
C MET A 137 8.61 19.39 -4.77
N PRO A 138 9.37 18.63 -3.96
CA PRO A 138 9.91 19.15 -2.70
C PRO A 138 10.83 20.34 -2.99
N VAL A 139 10.70 21.39 -2.19
CA VAL A 139 11.54 22.61 -2.31
C VAL A 139 13.03 22.27 -2.10
N SER A 140 13.30 21.26 -1.26
CA SER A 140 14.66 20.79 -0.96
C SER A 140 15.34 20.05 -2.13
N THR A 141 14.59 19.64 -3.13
CA THR A 141 15.06 18.90 -4.29
C THR A 141 14.50 19.53 -5.57
N PRO A 142 14.97 20.72 -5.97
CA PRO A 142 14.51 21.37 -7.19
C PRO A 142 14.87 20.54 -8.43
N ALA A 143 14.29 20.89 -9.57
CA ALA A 143 14.67 20.29 -10.84
C ALA A 143 16.18 20.46 -11.07
N LEU A 144 16.80 19.46 -11.69
CA LEU A 144 18.18 19.60 -12.17
C LEU A 144 18.19 20.69 -13.24
N GLU A 145 19.17 21.59 -13.15
CA GLU A 145 19.46 22.53 -14.25
C GLU A 145 20.11 21.73 -15.38
N ASP A 146 19.61 21.90 -16.61
CA ASP A 146 20.15 21.27 -17.83
C ASP A 146 21.52 21.86 -18.19
#